data_2e5a1be0f50e8f30cc8f1a42f92e61c2
#
_entry.id   2e5a1be0f50e8f30cc8f1a42f92e61c2
#
_cell.length_a   1.000
_cell.length_b   1.000
_cell.length_c   1.000
_cell.angle_alpha   90.00
_cell.angle_beta   90.00
_cell.angle_gamma   90.00
#
_symmetry.space_group_name_H-M   'P 1'
#
loop_
_entity.id
_entity.type
_entity.pdbx_description
1 polymer ?
#
loop_
_entity_poly.entity_id
_entity_poly.type
_entity_poly.pdbx_seq_one_letter_code
_entity_poly.pdbx_strand_id
1 'polypeptide(L)'
;FTVQLDLSETHLWEPGKGGLYTLLLSFGEDRVKSYFGLRTAKFQGRKFLLNGKSLFQRFVLDQGFYPDGIYTAPTEEDLVKDIQLSFAAGFNGARLHEKVFEARFLYHCDRLGYLVWGEYPNWGLDHAHPLSTETYLNQWSEAVERDFNHPAIIGWCPFNETWGYREEREKNALLTSLYKLTKRLDPTRPCIDSSGNYRILSEVYDIHDYDQDTQSFQARWDGLTDRIRETGGVIPAEDPFFNSAPE
;
A
#
# COMPACT_ATOMS: atom_id res chain seq x y z
N PHE A 1 7.62 10.14 25.89
CA PHE A 1 6.75 9.58 26.94
C PHE A 1 5.57 8.87 26.29
N THR A 2 4.98 7.92 27.01
CA THR A 2 3.80 7.18 26.54
C THR A 2 2.61 7.57 27.41
N VAL A 3 1.45 7.77 26.77
CA VAL A 3 0.19 8.03 27.45
C VAL A 3 -0.77 6.91 27.12
N GLN A 4 -1.41 6.35 28.14
CA GLN A 4 -2.50 5.40 27.98
C GLN A 4 -3.81 6.18 27.86
N LEU A 5 -4.61 5.85 26.85
CA LEU A 5 -5.94 6.43 26.66
C LEU A 5 -6.99 5.38 27.01
N ASP A 6 -7.85 5.68 27.99
CA ASP A 6 -9.01 4.88 28.30
C ASP A 6 -10.21 5.41 27.53
N LEU A 7 -10.71 4.62 26.60
CA LEU A 7 -11.83 5.00 25.75
C LEU A 7 -13.15 4.65 26.44
N SER A 8 -14.06 5.62 26.52
CA SER A 8 -15.43 5.42 27.06
C SER A 8 -16.31 4.56 26.16
N GLU A 9 -16.00 4.55 24.86
CA GLU A 9 -16.63 3.71 23.84
C GLU A 9 -15.59 3.20 22.86
N THR A 10 -15.84 2.07 22.22
CA THR A 10 -14.95 1.50 21.22
C THR A 10 -15.72 1.23 19.93
N HIS A 11 -15.29 1.86 18.85
CA HIS A 11 -15.74 1.56 17.49
C HIS A 11 -14.54 1.35 16.56
N LEU A 12 -14.75 0.56 15.53
CA LEU A 12 -13.70 0.27 14.58
C LEU A 12 -13.86 1.14 13.33
N TRP A 13 -12.74 1.54 12.78
CA TRP A 13 -12.69 2.14 11.46
C TRP A 13 -13.09 1.11 10.40
N GLU A 14 -14.02 1.47 9.51
CA GLU A 14 -14.58 0.54 8.52
C GLU A 14 -14.58 1.17 7.10
N PRO A 15 -14.43 0.34 6.05
CA PRO A 15 -14.53 0.79 4.67
C PRO A 15 -15.88 1.45 4.37
N GLY A 16 -15.85 2.57 3.65
CA GLY A 16 -17.04 3.34 3.26
C GLY A 16 -17.72 4.10 4.39
N LYS A 17 -17.21 3.98 5.62
CA LYS A 17 -17.79 4.66 6.79
C LYS A 17 -16.77 5.52 7.54
N GLY A 18 -15.47 5.13 7.50
CA GLY A 18 -14.47 5.71 8.36
C GLY A 18 -14.65 5.27 9.81
N GLY A 19 -14.79 6.20 10.72
CA GLY A 19 -14.91 5.95 12.17
C GLY A 19 -13.65 6.42 12.90
N LEU A 20 -13.49 7.75 12.98
CA LEU A 20 -12.32 8.39 13.60
C LEU A 20 -12.67 8.90 14.99
N TYR A 21 -11.73 8.75 15.90
CA TYR A 21 -11.74 9.43 17.20
C TYR A 21 -11.06 10.78 17.08
N THR A 22 -11.64 11.81 17.69
CA THR A 22 -10.98 13.09 17.85
C THR A 22 -10.05 13.06 19.05
N LEU A 23 -8.82 13.49 18.88
CA LEU A 23 -7.82 13.63 19.92
C LEU A 23 -7.49 15.12 20.12
N LEU A 24 -7.62 15.60 21.33
CA LEU A 24 -7.19 16.93 21.74
C LEU A 24 -5.97 16.82 22.65
N LEU A 25 -4.89 17.42 22.24
CA LEU A 25 -3.65 17.49 23.01
C LEU A 25 -3.49 18.91 23.53
N SER A 26 -3.19 19.05 24.82
CA SER A 26 -2.94 20.34 25.48
C SER A 26 -1.64 20.28 26.24
N PHE A 27 -0.78 21.26 26.04
CA PHE A 27 0.45 21.45 26.80
C PHE A 27 0.62 22.94 27.12
N GLY A 28 0.43 23.29 28.39
CA GLY A 28 0.31 24.70 28.77
C GLY A 28 -0.86 25.38 28.08
N GLU A 29 -0.58 26.43 27.32
CA GLU A 29 -1.57 27.15 26.52
C GLU A 29 -1.71 26.60 25.10
N ASP A 30 -0.78 25.75 24.66
CA ASP A 30 -0.81 25.16 23.33
C ASP A 30 -1.84 24.03 23.24
N ARG A 31 -2.56 24.00 22.11
CA ARG A 31 -3.61 23.02 21.85
C ARG A 31 -3.52 22.52 20.42
N VAL A 32 -3.44 21.20 20.26
CA VAL A 32 -3.43 20.52 18.97
C VAL A 32 -4.63 19.60 18.88
N LYS A 33 -5.38 19.73 17.78
CA LYS A 33 -6.42 18.78 17.41
C LYS A 33 -5.86 17.75 16.43
N SER A 34 -6.01 16.50 16.76
CA SER A 34 -5.60 15.36 15.93
C SER A 34 -6.71 14.32 15.91
N TYR A 35 -6.45 13.17 15.31
CA TYR A 35 -7.38 12.06 15.26
C TYR A 35 -6.63 10.72 15.19
N PHE A 36 -7.36 9.62 15.41
CA PHE A 36 -6.91 8.26 15.14
C PHE A 36 -8.10 7.36 14.80
N GLY A 37 -7.83 6.21 14.23
CA GLY A 37 -8.82 5.17 13.99
C GLY A 37 -8.32 3.80 14.46
N LEU A 38 -9.21 2.98 15.02
CA LEU A 38 -8.90 1.64 15.49
C LEU A 38 -9.26 0.61 14.43
N ARG A 39 -8.31 -0.17 13.98
CA ARG A 39 -8.55 -1.28 13.05
C ARG A 39 -7.43 -2.31 13.12
N THR A 40 -7.69 -3.51 12.59
CA THR A 40 -6.67 -4.50 12.27
C THR A 40 -6.69 -4.82 10.79
N ALA A 41 -5.51 -4.88 10.16
CA ALA A 41 -5.34 -5.23 8.76
C ALA A 41 -4.26 -6.30 8.64
N LYS A 42 -4.60 -7.50 8.15
CA LYS A 42 -3.64 -8.60 8.03
C LYS A 42 -4.05 -9.64 7.00
N PHE A 43 -3.09 -10.38 6.51
CA PHE A 43 -3.36 -11.63 5.81
C PHE A 43 -3.48 -12.81 6.78
N GLN A 44 -4.43 -13.69 6.50
CA GLN A 44 -4.56 -14.99 7.14
C GLN A 44 -4.76 -16.05 6.06
N GLY A 45 -3.72 -16.82 5.81
CA GLY A 45 -3.65 -17.64 4.61
C GLY A 45 -3.78 -16.74 3.36
N ARG A 46 -4.72 -17.06 2.48
CA ARG A 46 -4.96 -16.31 1.23
C ARG A 46 -6.01 -15.20 1.36
N LYS A 47 -6.47 -14.91 2.56
CA LYS A 47 -7.52 -13.90 2.79
C LYS A 47 -6.91 -12.68 3.44
N PHE A 48 -7.21 -11.52 2.86
CA PHE A 48 -7.02 -10.26 3.57
C PHE A 48 -8.18 -10.07 4.55
N LEU A 49 -7.84 -9.79 5.80
CA LEU A 49 -8.81 -9.52 6.86
C LEU A 49 -8.69 -8.09 7.33
N LEU A 50 -9.81 -7.37 7.33
CA LEU A 50 -9.96 -6.10 8.02
C LEU A 50 -10.90 -6.30 9.20
N ASN A 51 -10.44 -5.96 10.41
CA ASN A 51 -11.21 -6.19 11.65
C ASN A 51 -11.70 -7.65 11.78
N GLY A 52 -10.88 -8.61 11.36
CA GLY A 52 -11.21 -10.03 11.39
C GLY A 52 -12.17 -10.52 10.31
N LYS A 53 -12.71 -9.63 9.47
CA LYS A 53 -13.62 -9.96 8.37
C LYS A 53 -12.88 -10.00 7.04
N SER A 54 -13.16 -11.01 6.22
CA SER A 54 -12.58 -11.11 4.86
C SER A 54 -13.06 -9.95 4.00
N LEU A 55 -12.10 -9.27 3.37
CA LEU A 55 -12.35 -8.15 2.48
C LEU A 55 -11.65 -8.38 1.15
N PHE A 56 -12.41 -8.25 0.06
CA PHE A 56 -11.86 -8.23 -1.29
C PHE A 56 -11.49 -6.79 -1.68
N GLN A 57 -10.22 -6.58 -2.00
CA GLN A 57 -9.69 -5.28 -2.38
C GLN A 57 -9.95 -5.04 -3.88
N ARG A 58 -10.88 -4.15 -4.19
CA ARG A 58 -11.12 -3.65 -5.55
C ARG A 58 -10.58 -2.24 -5.64
N PHE A 59 -9.38 -2.11 -6.18
CA PHE A 59 -8.62 -0.86 -6.17
C PHE A 59 -8.42 -0.31 -7.56
N VAL A 60 -8.39 1.00 -7.65
CA VAL A 60 -7.81 1.71 -8.78
C VAL A 60 -6.32 1.88 -8.57
N LEU A 61 -5.57 1.97 -9.66
CA LEU A 61 -4.21 2.48 -9.66
C LEU A 61 -4.30 3.99 -9.80
N ASP A 62 -3.82 4.72 -8.79
CA ASP A 62 -3.91 6.17 -8.74
C ASP A 62 -2.50 6.78 -8.65
N GLN A 63 -2.15 7.61 -9.62
CA GLN A 63 -0.88 8.33 -9.70
C GLN A 63 -1.00 9.80 -9.25
N GLY A 64 -2.21 10.26 -8.92
CA GLY A 64 -2.48 11.58 -8.39
C GLY A 64 -2.13 12.72 -9.33
N PHE A 65 -2.45 12.59 -10.63
CA PHE A 65 -2.31 13.66 -11.61
C PHE A 65 -3.62 14.39 -11.84
N TYR A 66 -3.53 15.70 -11.99
CA TYR A 66 -4.66 16.60 -12.21
C TYR A 66 -4.43 17.46 -13.45
N PRO A 67 -5.48 17.77 -14.26
CA PRO A 67 -5.33 18.57 -15.47
C PRO A 67 -4.70 19.95 -15.22
N ASP A 68 -5.12 20.62 -14.15
CA ASP A 68 -4.67 21.98 -13.84
C ASP A 68 -3.56 22.03 -12.79
N GLY A 69 -3.48 21.03 -11.91
CA GLY A 69 -2.49 20.96 -10.83
C GLY A 69 -1.27 20.12 -11.14
N ILE A 70 -1.29 19.39 -12.24
CA ILE A 70 -0.29 18.41 -12.69
C ILE A 70 -0.08 17.33 -11.62
N TYR A 71 0.80 17.55 -10.67
CA TYR A 71 1.17 16.58 -9.63
C TYR A 71 0.55 16.89 -8.26
N THR A 72 -0.27 17.94 -8.17
CA THR A 72 -0.98 18.40 -6.97
C THR A 72 -2.45 18.65 -7.28
N ALA A 73 -3.33 18.32 -6.35
CA ALA A 73 -4.74 18.66 -6.50
C ALA A 73 -4.93 20.19 -6.50
N PRO A 74 -5.70 20.75 -7.43
CA PRO A 74 -6.00 22.19 -7.45
C PRO A 74 -6.74 22.66 -6.20
N THR A 75 -7.65 21.84 -5.68
CA THR A 75 -8.44 22.14 -4.48
C THR A 75 -8.57 20.90 -3.57
N GLU A 76 -9.03 21.11 -2.34
CA GLU A 76 -9.33 20.02 -1.41
C GLU A 76 -10.54 19.20 -1.89
N GLU A 77 -11.49 19.85 -2.56
CA GLU A 77 -12.65 19.20 -3.14
C GLU A 77 -12.28 18.22 -4.25
N ASP A 78 -11.22 18.47 -5.01
CA ASP A 78 -10.72 17.56 -6.04
C ASP A 78 -10.19 16.26 -5.41
N LEU A 79 -9.51 16.33 -4.27
CA LEU A 79 -9.07 15.15 -3.51
C LEU A 79 -10.27 14.29 -3.08
N VAL A 80 -11.32 14.92 -2.59
CA VAL A 80 -12.56 14.23 -2.17
C VAL A 80 -13.29 13.65 -3.37
N LYS A 81 -13.34 14.37 -4.47
CA LYS A 81 -14.00 13.96 -5.71
C LYS A 81 -13.39 12.68 -6.30
N ASP A 82 -12.07 12.54 -6.28
CA ASP A 82 -11.39 11.33 -6.76
C ASP A 82 -11.83 10.10 -5.98
N ILE A 83 -11.88 10.21 -4.65
CA ILE A 83 -12.36 9.14 -3.77
C ILE A 83 -13.83 8.81 -4.07
N GLN A 84 -14.68 9.83 -4.25
CA GLN A 84 -16.11 9.65 -4.54
C GLN A 84 -16.34 9.00 -5.91
N LEU A 85 -15.58 9.38 -6.94
CA LEU A 85 -15.65 8.78 -8.27
C LEU A 85 -15.21 7.32 -8.23
N SER A 86 -14.17 7.00 -7.47
CA SER A 86 -13.73 5.63 -7.26
C SER A 86 -14.81 4.78 -6.59
N PHE A 87 -15.44 5.27 -5.53
CA PHE A 87 -16.58 4.59 -4.89
C PHE A 87 -17.76 4.42 -5.85
N ALA A 88 -18.10 5.46 -6.61
CA ALA A 88 -19.22 5.41 -7.57
C ALA A 88 -18.97 4.37 -8.68
N ALA A 89 -17.71 4.14 -9.05
CA ALA A 89 -17.31 3.09 -10.00
C ALA A 89 -17.23 1.68 -9.36
N GLY A 90 -17.53 1.54 -8.06
CA GLY A 90 -17.56 0.26 -7.35
C GLY A 90 -16.24 -0.19 -6.75
N PHE A 91 -15.22 0.66 -6.77
CA PHE A 91 -13.95 0.41 -6.07
C PHE A 91 -14.07 0.74 -4.58
N ASN A 92 -13.19 0.17 -3.76
CA ASN A 92 -13.16 0.43 -2.32
C ASN A 92 -11.82 0.98 -1.84
N GLY A 93 -10.93 1.32 -2.76
CA GLY A 93 -9.62 1.83 -2.45
C GLY A 93 -8.75 2.07 -3.67
N ALA A 94 -7.51 2.44 -3.41
CA ALA A 94 -6.48 2.71 -4.40
C ALA A 94 -5.13 2.13 -3.99
N ARG A 95 -4.34 1.79 -4.99
CA ARG A 95 -2.90 1.69 -4.91
C ARG A 95 -2.34 3.06 -5.28
N LEU A 96 -1.64 3.72 -4.36
CA LEU A 96 -1.10 5.08 -4.54
C LEU A 96 0.23 5.01 -5.28
N HIS A 97 0.13 4.75 -6.59
CA HIS A 97 1.23 4.30 -7.44
C HIS A 97 2.28 5.40 -7.68
N GLU A 98 3.55 5.05 -7.39
CA GLU A 98 4.71 5.90 -7.70
C GLU A 98 4.64 7.32 -7.11
N LYS A 99 3.94 7.49 -5.98
CA LYS A 99 3.77 8.80 -5.36
C LYS A 99 3.55 8.67 -3.85
N VAL A 100 4.21 9.54 -3.08
CA VAL A 100 3.84 9.83 -1.70
C VAL A 100 2.75 10.89 -1.72
N PHE A 101 1.52 10.49 -1.46
CA PHE A 101 0.36 11.36 -1.54
C PHE A 101 0.34 12.42 -0.42
N GLU A 102 -0.41 13.49 -0.64
CA GLU A 102 -0.60 14.54 0.33
C GLU A 102 -1.28 14.01 1.60
N ALA A 103 -0.83 14.46 2.76
CA ALA A 103 -1.45 14.09 4.04
C ALA A 103 -2.95 14.43 4.09
N ARG A 104 -3.39 15.47 3.37
CA ARG A 104 -4.82 15.83 3.25
C ARG A 104 -5.61 14.78 2.47
N PHE A 105 -5.05 14.20 1.41
CA PHE A 105 -5.68 13.09 0.71
C PHE A 105 -5.87 11.88 1.64
N LEU A 106 -4.83 11.53 2.38
CA LEU A 106 -4.88 10.43 3.35
C LEU A 106 -5.91 10.70 4.47
N TYR A 107 -6.02 11.95 4.94
CA TYR A 107 -7.07 12.34 5.86
C TYR A 107 -8.47 12.09 5.30
N HIS A 108 -8.71 12.42 4.02
CA HIS A 108 -9.99 12.15 3.39
C HIS A 108 -10.24 10.65 3.18
N CYS A 109 -9.19 9.86 2.90
CA CYS A 109 -9.28 8.40 2.90
C CYS A 109 -9.71 7.86 4.26
N ASP A 110 -9.09 8.36 5.35
CA ASP A 110 -9.44 7.99 6.71
C ASP A 110 -10.89 8.33 7.05
N ARG A 111 -11.31 9.56 6.72
CA ARG A 111 -12.64 10.06 7.02
C ARG A 111 -13.75 9.34 6.25
N LEU A 112 -13.47 8.97 4.99
CA LEU A 112 -14.46 8.35 4.10
C LEU A 112 -14.39 6.82 4.12
N GLY A 113 -13.41 6.23 4.78
CA GLY A 113 -13.23 4.77 4.78
C GLY A 113 -12.71 4.23 3.44
N TYR A 114 -11.83 4.96 2.76
CA TYR A 114 -11.22 4.58 1.50
C TYR A 114 -9.89 3.91 1.76
N LEU A 115 -9.74 2.66 1.33
CA LEU A 115 -8.56 1.85 1.59
C LEU A 115 -7.41 2.24 0.67
N VAL A 116 -6.18 2.29 1.18
CA VAL A 116 -5.02 2.60 0.33
C VAL A 116 -3.81 1.73 0.65
N TRP A 117 -2.99 1.46 -0.39
CA TRP A 117 -1.62 0.99 -0.26
C TRP A 117 -0.70 2.18 -0.48
N GLY A 118 0.21 2.43 0.46
CA GLY A 118 1.20 3.49 0.36
C GLY A 118 2.41 3.02 -0.44
N GLU A 119 2.86 3.86 -1.37
CA GLU A 119 4.02 3.61 -2.24
C GLU A 119 5.02 4.76 -2.21
N TYR A 120 6.14 4.55 -2.88
CA TYR A 120 7.18 5.56 -3.08
C TYR A 120 7.64 5.54 -4.54
N PRO A 121 7.91 6.69 -5.17
CA PRO A 121 8.33 6.75 -6.57
C PRO A 121 9.75 6.20 -6.75
N ASN A 122 9.90 5.21 -7.62
CA ASN A 122 11.19 4.60 -7.92
C ASN A 122 11.62 4.71 -9.39
N TRP A 123 10.72 5.07 -10.27
CA TRP A 123 11.05 5.21 -11.67
C TRP A 123 11.97 6.40 -11.91
N GLY A 124 12.99 6.19 -12.75
CA GLY A 124 14.03 7.18 -13.00
C GLY A 124 15.17 7.18 -11.98
N LEU A 125 15.10 6.36 -10.93
CA LEU A 125 16.18 6.19 -9.97
C LEU A 125 17.27 5.26 -10.55
N ASP A 126 18.53 5.66 -10.42
CA ASP A 126 19.65 4.75 -10.64
C ASP A 126 19.86 3.88 -9.40
N HIS A 127 19.32 2.68 -9.44
CA HIS A 127 19.34 1.74 -8.32
C HIS A 127 20.72 1.16 -8.03
N ALA A 128 21.65 1.25 -8.97
CA ALA A 128 23.03 0.79 -8.80
C ALA A 128 23.90 1.83 -8.07
N HIS A 129 23.45 3.07 -7.98
CA HIS A 129 24.23 4.12 -7.37
C HIS A 129 24.04 4.14 -5.84
N PRO A 130 25.11 4.02 -5.02
CA PRO A 130 24.99 3.94 -3.55
C PRO A 130 24.26 5.11 -2.90
N LEU A 131 24.48 6.35 -3.39
CA LEU A 131 23.78 7.54 -2.86
C LEU A 131 22.27 7.50 -3.14
N SER A 132 21.85 6.89 -4.25
CA SER A 132 20.42 6.70 -4.53
C SER A 132 19.76 5.79 -3.50
N THR A 133 20.43 4.71 -3.13
CA THR A 133 19.97 3.78 -2.09
C THR A 133 19.81 4.49 -0.74
N GLU A 134 20.81 5.24 -0.31
CA GLU A 134 20.78 5.97 0.96
C GLU A 134 19.63 6.99 0.97
N THR A 135 19.51 7.80 -0.08
CA THR A 135 18.45 8.80 -0.21
C THR A 135 17.08 8.14 -0.18
N TYR A 136 16.92 7.05 -0.91
CA TYR A 136 15.65 6.31 -0.98
C TYR A 136 15.21 5.77 0.39
N LEU A 137 16.12 5.10 1.10
CA LEU A 137 15.85 4.54 2.42
C LEU A 137 15.45 5.64 3.42
N ASN A 138 16.13 6.77 3.40
CA ASN A 138 15.83 7.89 4.29
C ASN A 138 14.46 8.50 3.98
N GLN A 139 14.18 8.81 2.73
CA GLN A 139 12.90 9.41 2.33
C GLN A 139 11.72 8.45 2.51
N TRP A 140 11.92 7.16 2.24
CA TRP A 140 10.91 6.14 2.51
C TRP A 140 10.62 6.03 4.02
N SER A 141 11.66 6.08 4.86
CA SER A 141 11.49 6.09 6.32
C SER A 141 10.63 7.26 6.78
N GLU A 142 10.93 8.47 6.30
CA GLU A 142 10.14 9.67 6.60
C GLU A 142 8.69 9.56 6.14
N ALA A 143 8.45 8.98 4.96
CA ALA A 143 7.10 8.76 4.44
C ALA A 143 6.29 7.81 5.33
N VAL A 144 6.87 6.66 5.72
CA VAL A 144 6.21 5.69 6.60
C VAL A 144 5.94 6.29 7.98
N GLU A 145 6.92 7.00 8.56
CA GLU A 145 6.76 7.65 9.87
C GLU A 145 5.68 8.75 9.85
N ARG A 146 5.63 9.56 8.79
CA ARG A 146 4.60 10.58 8.61
C ARG A 146 3.20 9.96 8.57
N ASP A 147 3.07 8.87 7.82
CA ASP A 147 1.77 8.31 7.44
C ASP A 147 1.34 7.13 8.31
N PHE A 148 2.18 6.72 9.26
CA PHE A 148 1.93 5.57 10.14
C PHE A 148 0.54 5.59 10.80
N ASN A 149 0.05 6.75 11.21
CA ASN A 149 -1.19 6.86 11.97
C ASN A 149 -2.47 6.86 11.11
N HIS A 150 -2.36 6.82 9.77
CA HIS A 150 -3.53 6.77 8.90
C HIS A 150 -4.17 5.38 8.89
N PRO A 151 -5.40 5.18 9.40
CA PRO A 151 -6.07 3.89 9.39
C PRO A 151 -6.42 3.40 7.99
N ALA A 152 -6.59 4.29 7.02
CA ALA A 152 -6.86 3.97 5.62
C ALA A 152 -5.70 3.21 4.94
N ILE A 153 -4.47 3.43 5.38
CA ILE A 153 -3.32 2.68 4.85
C ILE A 153 -3.37 1.26 5.40
N ILE A 154 -3.54 0.29 4.50
CA ILE A 154 -3.67 -1.12 4.85
C ILE A 154 -2.47 -1.98 4.44
N GLY A 155 -1.51 -1.41 3.74
CA GLY A 155 -0.28 -2.05 3.32
C GLY A 155 0.71 -1.06 2.73
N TRP A 156 1.95 -1.50 2.62
CA TRP A 156 3.07 -0.74 2.08
C TRP A 156 3.69 -1.44 0.88
N CYS A 157 4.05 -0.68 -0.14
CA CYS A 157 4.76 -1.16 -1.31
C CYS A 157 5.86 -0.14 -1.66
N PRO A 158 7.06 -0.25 -1.07
CA PRO A 158 8.12 0.74 -1.29
C PRO A 158 8.64 0.81 -2.71
N PHE A 159 8.41 -0.21 -3.54
CA PHE A 159 9.01 -0.29 -4.86
C PHE A 159 8.06 -0.89 -5.89
N ASN A 160 8.13 -0.41 -7.13
CA ASN A 160 7.33 -0.91 -8.24
C ASN A 160 8.20 -1.40 -9.38
N GLU A 161 7.89 -2.59 -9.92
CA GLU A 161 8.45 -3.16 -11.14
C GLU A 161 9.99 -3.10 -11.26
N THR A 162 10.66 -3.95 -10.51
CA THR A 162 12.06 -4.21 -10.78
C THR A 162 12.17 -5.26 -11.88
N TRP A 163 12.42 -4.80 -13.07
CA TRP A 163 12.78 -5.70 -14.16
C TRP A 163 14.20 -6.23 -13.88
N GLY A 164 14.35 -7.55 -13.75
CA GLY A 164 15.63 -8.21 -13.50
C GLY A 164 16.69 -7.76 -14.51
N TYR A 165 17.42 -6.71 -14.16
CA TYR A 165 18.59 -6.30 -14.92
C TYR A 165 19.77 -7.19 -14.57
N ARG A 166 20.75 -7.26 -15.45
CA ARG A 166 21.94 -8.11 -15.35
C ARG A 166 22.83 -7.88 -14.12
N GLU A 167 22.53 -6.87 -13.30
CA GLU A 167 23.27 -6.49 -12.09
C GLU A 167 22.43 -6.75 -10.83
N GLU A 168 22.01 -7.97 -10.66
CA GLU A 168 20.96 -8.42 -9.72
C GLU A 168 21.31 -8.25 -8.24
N ARG A 169 22.58 -8.32 -7.87
CA ARG A 169 22.99 -8.36 -6.45
C ARG A 169 22.71 -7.05 -5.70
N GLU A 170 22.88 -5.91 -6.34
CA GLU A 170 22.71 -4.60 -5.71
C GLU A 170 21.24 -4.29 -5.46
N LYS A 171 20.37 -4.72 -6.36
CA LYS A 171 18.92 -4.55 -6.22
C LYS A 171 18.35 -5.43 -5.13
N ASN A 172 18.82 -6.66 -5.01
CA ASN A 172 18.42 -7.58 -3.95
C ASN A 172 18.68 -6.97 -2.57
N ALA A 173 19.82 -6.32 -2.40
CA ALA A 173 20.17 -5.63 -1.17
C ALA A 173 19.22 -4.45 -0.89
N LEU A 174 18.89 -3.65 -1.91
CA LEU A 174 17.96 -2.52 -1.78
C LEU A 174 16.55 -3.02 -1.39
N LEU A 175 15.97 -3.96 -2.14
CA LEU A 175 14.64 -4.50 -1.86
C LEU A 175 14.55 -5.14 -0.46
N THR A 176 15.58 -5.93 -0.12
CA THR A 176 15.70 -6.52 1.22
C THR A 176 15.75 -5.46 2.32
N SER A 177 16.50 -4.39 2.09
CA SER A 177 16.63 -3.28 3.05
C SER A 177 15.33 -2.51 3.20
N LEU A 178 14.65 -2.21 2.09
CA LEU A 178 13.34 -1.55 2.08
C LEU A 178 12.28 -2.36 2.83
N TYR A 179 12.18 -3.65 2.54
CA TYR A 179 11.25 -4.53 3.27
C TYR A 179 11.54 -4.54 4.77
N LYS A 180 12.81 -4.78 5.16
CA LYS A 180 13.20 -4.83 6.58
C LYS A 180 12.99 -3.50 7.28
N LEU A 181 13.29 -2.38 6.61
CA LEU A 181 13.05 -1.04 7.13
C LEU A 181 11.55 -0.80 7.36
N THR A 182 10.72 -1.10 6.35
CA THR A 182 9.27 -0.98 6.45
C THR A 182 8.71 -1.78 7.62
N LYS A 183 9.10 -3.05 7.74
CA LYS A 183 8.63 -3.92 8.83
C LYS A 183 9.16 -3.52 10.21
N ARG A 184 10.31 -2.83 10.27
CA ARG A 184 10.83 -2.26 11.53
C ARG A 184 10.04 -1.03 11.96
N LEU A 185 9.66 -0.17 11.01
CA LEU A 185 8.89 1.05 11.26
C LEU A 185 7.41 0.72 11.50
N ASP A 186 6.87 -0.20 10.73
CA ASP A 186 5.48 -0.65 10.85
C ASP A 186 5.36 -2.17 10.75
N PRO A 187 5.41 -2.90 11.87
CA PRO A 187 5.21 -4.33 11.89
C PRO A 187 3.73 -4.75 11.72
N THR A 188 2.81 -3.80 11.76
CA THR A 188 1.36 -4.07 11.85
C THR A 188 0.69 -4.25 10.49
N ARG A 189 1.27 -3.71 9.42
CA ARG A 189 0.75 -3.77 8.06
C ARG A 189 1.54 -4.73 7.19
N PRO A 190 0.91 -5.40 6.23
CA PRO A 190 1.63 -6.16 5.22
C PRO A 190 2.51 -5.26 4.35
N CYS A 191 3.59 -5.84 3.82
CA CYS A 191 4.52 -5.19 2.92
C CYS A 191 4.80 -6.06 1.70
N ILE A 192 4.73 -5.43 0.52
CA ILE A 192 5.25 -5.95 -0.74
C ILE A 192 6.56 -5.21 -0.98
N ASP A 193 7.69 -5.90 -1.08
CA ASP A 193 9.00 -5.26 -1.29
C ASP A 193 9.11 -4.58 -2.65
N SER A 194 8.57 -5.23 -3.69
CA SER A 194 8.42 -4.68 -5.02
C SER A 194 7.17 -5.27 -5.67
N SER A 195 6.27 -4.44 -6.14
CA SER A 195 5.08 -4.88 -6.86
C SER A 195 5.42 -5.24 -8.30
N GLY A 196 4.86 -6.32 -8.79
CA GLY A 196 5.04 -6.82 -10.16
C GLY A 196 5.89 -8.06 -10.25
N ASN A 197 6.91 -8.05 -11.13
CA ASN A 197 7.54 -9.29 -11.56
C ASN A 197 8.64 -9.83 -10.65
N TYR A 198 9.38 -8.98 -9.97
CA TYR A 198 10.56 -9.37 -9.22
C TYR A 198 10.46 -8.96 -7.75
N ARG A 199 10.68 -9.92 -6.85
CA ARG A 199 10.60 -9.70 -5.41
C ARG A 199 11.60 -10.59 -4.66
N ILE A 200 11.99 -10.16 -3.47
CA ILE A 200 12.93 -10.89 -2.59
C ILE A 200 12.23 -11.32 -1.31
N LEU A 201 11.60 -10.38 -0.62
CA LEU A 201 10.86 -10.59 0.63
C LEU A 201 9.49 -9.96 0.49
N SER A 202 8.43 -10.75 0.46
CA SER A 202 7.08 -10.24 0.32
C SER A 202 6.09 -11.07 1.13
N GLU A 203 5.11 -10.40 1.73
CA GLU A 203 3.99 -11.08 2.39
C GLU A 203 2.84 -11.35 1.43
N VAL A 204 2.93 -10.84 0.19
CA VAL A 204 1.90 -10.96 -0.83
C VAL A 204 2.55 -11.32 -2.16
N TYR A 205 2.00 -12.31 -2.82
CA TYR A 205 2.33 -12.60 -4.20
C TYR A 205 1.39 -11.81 -5.10
N ASP A 206 1.92 -10.86 -5.85
CA ASP A 206 1.19 -10.04 -6.79
C ASP A 206 1.71 -10.19 -8.21
N ILE A 207 0.89 -9.88 -9.18
CA ILE A 207 1.18 -10.03 -10.60
C ILE A 207 0.65 -8.78 -11.31
N HIS A 208 1.46 -8.23 -12.22
CA HIS A 208 1.00 -7.25 -13.18
C HIS A 208 0.58 -7.96 -14.46
N ASP A 209 -0.71 -7.94 -14.76
CA ASP A 209 -1.28 -8.53 -15.97
C ASP A 209 -1.91 -7.42 -16.81
N TYR A 210 -1.35 -7.22 -17.99
CA TYR A 210 -1.75 -6.18 -18.94
C TYR A 210 -2.64 -6.69 -20.09
N ASP A 211 -3.14 -7.93 -19.97
CA ASP A 211 -4.02 -8.49 -20.99
C ASP A 211 -5.36 -7.76 -21.01
N GLN A 212 -5.70 -7.19 -22.16
CA GLN A 212 -6.94 -6.44 -22.37
C GLN A 212 -8.05 -7.29 -23.00
N ASP A 213 -7.75 -8.48 -23.47
CA ASP A 213 -8.76 -9.42 -23.92
C ASP A 213 -9.36 -10.15 -22.72
N THR A 214 -10.65 -9.95 -22.49
CA THR A 214 -11.33 -10.47 -21.30
C THR A 214 -11.38 -12.00 -21.26
N GLN A 215 -11.43 -12.67 -22.40
CA GLN A 215 -11.50 -14.13 -22.45
C GLN A 215 -10.13 -14.76 -22.16
N SER A 216 -9.07 -14.21 -22.74
CA SER A 216 -7.71 -14.67 -22.46
C SER A 216 -7.30 -14.36 -21.02
N PHE A 217 -7.64 -13.18 -20.51
CA PHE A 217 -7.43 -12.79 -19.11
C PHE A 217 -8.13 -13.79 -18.18
N GLN A 218 -9.42 -14.04 -18.38
CA GLN A 218 -10.17 -14.98 -17.53
C GLN A 218 -9.59 -16.38 -17.58
N ALA A 219 -9.31 -16.91 -18.77
CA ALA A 219 -8.76 -18.27 -18.94
C ALA A 219 -7.41 -18.41 -18.23
N ARG A 220 -6.56 -17.39 -18.26
CA ARG A 220 -5.26 -17.37 -17.57
C ARG A 220 -5.42 -17.44 -16.07
N TRP A 221 -6.31 -16.61 -15.50
CA TRP A 221 -6.54 -16.57 -14.06
C TRP A 221 -7.27 -17.79 -13.53
N ASP A 222 -8.20 -18.35 -14.30
CA ASP A 222 -8.84 -19.63 -13.97
C ASP A 222 -7.81 -20.75 -13.97
N GLY A 223 -6.94 -20.83 -14.99
CA GLY A 223 -5.86 -21.80 -15.05
C GLY A 223 -4.85 -21.66 -13.91
N LEU A 224 -4.48 -20.46 -13.51
CA LEU A 224 -3.63 -20.21 -12.33
C LEU A 224 -4.33 -20.69 -11.04
N THR A 225 -5.61 -20.39 -10.91
CA THR A 225 -6.41 -20.78 -9.74
C THR A 225 -6.49 -22.32 -9.62
N ASP A 226 -6.65 -23.03 -10.71
CA ASP A 226 -6.71 -24.48 -10.74
C ASP A 226 -5.34 -25.10 -10.38
N ARG A 227 -4.25 -24.59 -10.95
CA ARG A 227 -2.90 -25.02 -10.58
C ARG A 227 -2.60 -24.81 -9.10
N ILE A 228 -3.01 -23.65 -8.54
CA ILE A 228 -2.85 -23.37 -7.11
C ILE A 228 -3.66 -24.35 -6.25
N ARG A 229 -4.83 -24.78 -6.69
CA ARG A 229 -5.64 -25.80 -6.00
C ARG A 229 -4.98 -27.16 -6.06
N GLU A 230 -4.51 -27.58 -7.23
CA GLU A 230 -3.84 -28.86 -7.46
C GLU A 230 -2.55 -29.00 -6.65
N THR A 231 -1.78 -27.92 -6.53
CA THR A 231 -0.52 -27.88 -5.79
C THR A 231 -0.67 -27.64 -4.29
N GLY A 232 -1.90 -27.58 -3.78
CA GLY A 232 -2.16 -27.31 -2.37
C GLY A 232 -1.82 -25.87 -1.95
N GLY A 233 -1.70 -24.96 -2.93
CA GLY A 233 -1.47 -23.54 -2.67
C GLY A 233 -0.07 -23.04 -2.99
N VAL A 234 0.75 -23.89 -3.56
CA VAL A 234 2.09 -23.53 -4.02
C VAL A 234 1.99 -23.13 -5.50
N ILE A 235 2.59 -21.99 -5.85
CA ILE A 235 2.77 -21.63 -7.25
C ILE A 235 4.08 -22.26 -7.69
N PRO A 236 4.09 -23.11 -8.75
CA PRO A 236 5.33 -23.70 -9.25
C PRO A 236 6.33 -22.64 -9.70
N ALA A 237 7.61 -22.86 -9.48
CA ALA A 237 8.66 -21.94 -9.88
C ALA A 237 8.72 -21.72 -11.41
N GLU A 238 8.26 -22.70 -12.18
CA GLU A 238 8.18 -22.65 -13.65
C GLU A 238 6.94 -21.91 -14.15
N ASP A 239 6.03 -21.48 -13.26
CA ASP A 239 4.85 -20.72 -13.67
C ASP A 239 5.30 -19.40 -14.31
N PRO A 240 4.79 -19.07 -15.50
CA PRO A 240 5.19 -17.85 -16.22
C PRO A 240 4.88 -16.55 -15.44
N PHE A 241 4.05 -16.64 -14.41
CA PHE A 241 3.82 -15.51 -13.50
C PHE A 241 4.78 -15.50 -12.31
N PHE A 242 5.64 -16.52 -12.19
CA PHE A 242 6.57 -16.60 -11.08
C PHE A 242 7.89 -15.92 -11.44
N ASN A 243 8.09 -14.71 -10.96
CA ASN A 243 9.36 -14.00 -11.02
C ASN A 243 9.86 -13.78 -9.59
N SER A 244 10.55 -14.76 -9.04
CA SER A 244 11.34 -14.58 -7.84
C SER A 244 12.80 -14.36 -8.21
N ALA A 245 13.54 -13.70 -7.31
CA ALA A 245 14.99 -13.69 -7.45
C ALA A 245 15.53 -15.13 -7.47
N PRO A 246 16.48 -15.45 -8.33
CA PRO A 246 17.23 -16.69 -8.18
C PRO A 246 17.92 -16.66 -6.80
N GLU A 247 17.89 -17.79 -6.10
CA GLU A 247 18.58 -18.00 -4.83
C GLU A 247 20.10 -17.71 -4.91
#